data_db837e5f4feeb72f337d30a6deae5c90
#
_entry.id   db837e5f4feeb72f337d30a6deae5c90
#
_cell.length_a   1.000
_cell.length_b   1.000
_cell.length_c   1.000
_cell.angle_alpha   90.00
_cell.angle_beta   90.00
_cell.angle_gamma   90.00
#
_symmetry.space_group_name_H-M   'P 1'
#
loop_
_entity.id
_entity.type
_entity.pdbx_description
1 polymer ?
#
loop_
_entity_poly.entity_id
_entity_poly.type
_entity_poly.pdbx_seq_one_letter_code
_entity_poly.pdbx_strand_id
1 'polypeptide(L)'
;MIRVEGLRKQLTGEFTLAVDELVIEDGERVALIGMNGSGKSTLLKLIAGEWAPDEGRILCDGSAATIGYQPQSPFCFRGTVEKNIRLGMRDEAIDLDALLADCGLTELKQKKVSDLSGGERQRMCFARMLAGNWPCLLLDEPLSAVDIRTSRSLEGALVHRCEEQGTTLLMSTHLPAQAMAVSTKILLMDAGRVIEYTDTADFLHPQSEFGKEFIAQWEIRK
;
A
#
# COMPACT_ATOMS: atom_id res chain seq x y z
N MET A 1 14.69 3.97 -6.16
CA MET A 1 14.47 5.13 -5.28
C MET A 1 13.30 5.96 -5.78
N ILE A 2 12.48 6.50 -4.86
CA ILE A 2 11.42 7.47 -5.16
C ILE A 2 11.80 8.79 -4.50
N ARG A 3 11.82 9.88 -5.26
CA ARG A 3 12.09 11.22 -4.74
C ARG A 3 10.97 12.17 -5.13
N VAL A 4 10.40 12.83 -4.14
CA VAL A 4 9.36 13.86 -4.29
C VAL A 4 9.99 15.20 -3.95
N GLU A 5 9.84 16.21 -4.79
CA GLU A 5 10.44 17.54 -4.63
C GLU A 5 9.40 18.62 -4.89
N GLY A 6 9.09 19.41 -3.90
CA GLY A 6 8.20 20.58 -3.98
C GLY A 6 6.79 20.26 -4.47
N LEU A 7 6.31 19.04 -4.21
CA LEU A 7 5.04 18.54 -4.74
C LEU A 7 3.86 19.36 -4.19
N ARG A 8 3.01 19.82 -5.10
CA ARG A 8 1.71 20.43 -4.78
C ARG A 8 0.65 19.84 -5.69
N LYS A 9 -0.49 19.53 -5.08
CA LYS A 9 -1.69 19.09 -5.80
C LYS A 9 -2.93 19.68 -5.16
N GLN A 10 -3.58 20.59 -5.86
CA GLN A 10 -4.89 21.13 -5.48
C GLN A 10 -5.94 20.08 -5.83
N LEU A 11 -6.79 19.76 -4.88
CA LEU A 11 -8.00 18.97 -5.09
C LEU A 11 -9.25 19.85 -5.04
N THR A 12 -10.42 19.25 -4.90
CA THR A 12 -11.67 20.00 -4.78
C THR A 12 -11.73 20.78 -3.46
N GLY A 13 -12.19 22.03 -3.52
CA GLY A 13 -12.28 22.89 -2.35
C GLY A 13 -10.92 23.48 -1.94
N GLU A 14 -10.68 23.56 -0.63
CA GLU A 14 -9.46 24.15 -0.06
C GLU A 14 -8.34 23.13 0.21
N PHE A 15 -8.58 21.83 -0.08
CA PHE A 15 -7.59 20.79 0.22
C PHE A 15 -6.45 20.79 -0.80
N THR A 16 -5.23 20.96 -0.30
CA THR A 16 -3.99 20.87 -1.08
C THR A 16 -3.07 19.82 -0.45
N LEU A 17 -2.64 18.83 -1.26
CA LEU A 17 -1.51 17.99 -0.88
C LEU A 17 -0.22 18.77 -1.12
N ALA A 18 0.62 18.86 -0.10
CA ALA A 18 1.90 19.54 -0.13
C ALA A 18 3.00 18.68 0.50
N VAL A 19 3.97 18.26 -0.30
CA VAL A 19 5.14 17.51 0.15
C VAL A 19 6.39 18.22 -0.37
N ASP A 20 7.14 18.85 0.54
CA ASP A 20 8.31 19.64 0.16
C ASP A 20 9.45 18.75 -0.30
N GLU A 21 9.77 17.74 0.49
CA GLU A 21 10.75 16.70 0.17
C GLU A 21 10.36 15.37 0.80
N LEU A 22 10.52 14.29 0.02
CA LEU A 22 10.40 12.92 0.50
C LEU A 22 11.32 12.05 -0.33
N VAL A 23 12.14 11.25 0.33
CA VAL A 23 13.02 10.26 -0.30
C VAL A 23 12.70 8.89 0.28
N ILE A 24 12.42 7.93 -0.60
CA ILE A 24 12.20 6.53 -0.25
C ILE A 24 13.24 5.72 -1.01
N GLU A 25 14.10 5.04 -0.28
CA GLU A 25 15.17 4.25 -0.86
C GLU A 25 14.66 2.91 -1.43
N ASP A 26 15.45 2.31 -2.30
CA ASP A 26 15.12 1.00 -2.85
C ASP A 26 15.04 -0.06 -1.75
N GLY A 27 14.01 -0.90 -1.81
CA GLY A 27 13.77 -1.96 -0.84
C GLY A 27 13.16 -1.48 0.49
N GLU A 28 12.98 -0.17 0.70
CA GLU A 28 12.25 0.30 1.89
C GLU A 28 10.78 -0.10 1.83
N ARG A 29 10.24 -0.48 2.97
CA ARG A 29 8.79 -0.69 3.15
C ARG A 29 8.24 0.46 3.99
N VAL A 30 7.43 1.31 3.35
CA VAL A 30 6.88 2.52 3.96
C VAL A 30 5.38 2.36 4.17
N ALA A 31 4.90 2.51 5.40
CA ALA A 31 3.48 2.63 5.69
C ALA A 31 3.07 4.10 5.74
N LEU A 32 2.10 4.47 4.91
CA LEU A 32 1.45 5.79 4.96
C LEU A 32 0.29 5.72 5.95
N ILE A 33 0.38 6.46 7.04
CA ILE A 33 -0.63 6.45 8.09
C ILE A 33 -1.16 7.87 8.33
N GLY A 34 -2.40 7.97 8.80
CA GLY A 34 -3.06 9.25 9.09
C GLY A 34 -4.58 9.11 9.00
N MET A 35 -5.29 10.12 9.45
CA MET A 35 -6.76 10.14 9.42
C MET A 35 -7.31 10.07 7.98
N ASN A 36 -8.61 9.76 7.86
CA ASN A 36 -9.30 9.83 6.57
C ASN A 36 -9.23 11.26 6.02
N GLY A 37 -8.94 11.40 4.72
CA GLY A 37 -8.76 12.70 4.10
C GLY A 37 -7.38 13.34 4.30
N SER A 38 -6.42 12.68 4.96
CA SER A 38 -5.06 13.23 5.15
C SER A 38 -4.22 13.32 3.87
N GLY A 39 -4.65 12.71 2.76
CA GLY A 39 -3.94 12.79 1.47
C GLY A 39 -3.18 11.52 1.05
N LYS A 40 -3.24 10.42 1.81
CA LYS A 40 -2.52 9.17 1.52
C LYS A 40 -2.79 8.64 0.11
N SER A 41 -4.06 8.43 -0.24
CA SER A 41 -4.46 7.94 -1.57
C SER A 41 -4.05 8.91 -2.69
N THR A 42 -4.10 10.22 -2.42
CA THR A 42 -3.65 11.24 -3.36
C THR A 42 -2.16 11.14 -3.63
N LEU A 43 -1.34 10.98 -2.58
CA LEU A 43 0.10 10.79 -2.73
C LEU A 43 0.42 9.51 -3.51
N LEU A 44 -0.24 8.39 -3.20
CA LEU A 44 -0.05 7.13 -3.94
C LEU A 44 -0.41 7.27 -5.43
N LYS A 45 -1.51 7.95 -5.77
CA LYS A 45 -1.92 8.20 -7.16
C LYS A 45 -0.93 9.06 -7.93
N LEU A 46 -0.36 10.06 -7.28
CA LEU A 46 0.66 10.92 -7.88
C LEU A 46 1.96 10.13 -8.12
N ILE A 47 2.41 9.31 -7.15
CA ILE A 47 3.59 8.44 -7.31
C ILE A 47 3.34 7.39 -8.39
N ALA A 48 2.13 6.82 -8.47
CA ALA A 48 1.73 5.88 -9.52
C ALA A 48 1.67 6.49 -10.92
N GLY A 49 1.70 7.83 -11.03
CA GLY A 49 1.52 8.54 -12.29
C GLY A 49 0.08 8.53 -12.81
N GLU A 50 -0.91 8.13 -11.96
CA GLU A 50 -2.33 8.22 -12.32
C GLU A 50 -2.79 9.68 -12.40
N TRP A 51 -2.21 10.52 -11.56
CA TRP A 51 -2.43 11.97 -11.54
C TRP A 51 -1.11 12.71 -11.73
N ALA A 52 -1.17 13.86 -12.43
CA ALA A 52 -0.04 14.77 -12.52
C ALA A 52 -0.07 15.77 -11.35
N PRO A 53 1.09 16.12 -10.78
CA PRO A 53 1.18 17.23 -9.83
C PRO A 53 0.89 18.57 -10.52
N ASP A 54 0.44 19.56 -9.75
CA ASP A 54 0.26 20.93 -10.24
C ASP A 54 1.59 21.70 -10.17
N GLU A 55 2.41 21.39 -9.15
CA GLU A 55 3.77 21.92 -8.98
C GLU A 55 4.71 20.83 -8.46
N GLY A 56 6.00 21.03 -8.65
CA GLY A 56 7.04 20.10 -8.23
C GLY A 56 7.18 18.90 -9.16
N ARG A 57 7.83 17.86 -8.66
CA ARG A 57 8.08 16.64 -9.45
C ARG A 57 8.23 15.41 -8.58
N ILE A 58 7.98 14.27 -9.20
CA ILE A 58 8.24 12.95 -8.63
C ILE A 58 9.21 12.23 -9.58
N LEU A 59 10.32 11.80 -9.04
CA LEU A 59 11.33 11.03 -9.73
C LEU A 59 11.29 9.61 -9.20
N CYS A 60 11.08 8.63 -10.08
CA CYS A 60 11.17 7.22 -9.77
C CYS A 60 12.26 6.62 -10.65
N ASP A 61 13.21 5.94 -10.04
CA ASP A 61 14.21 5.19 -10.79
C ASP A 61 13.49 4.02 -11.47
N GLY A 62 13.36 4.10 -12.79
CA GLY A 62 12.60 3.16 -13.61
C GLY A 62 11.46 3.82 -14.39
N SER A 63 10.82 3.02 -15.24
CA SER A 63 9.63 3.47 -15.99
C SER A 63 8.37 3.24 -15.16
N ALA A 64 7.27 3.95 -15.47
CA ALA A 64 5.95 3.69 -14.88
C ALA A 64 5.51 2.20 -15.00
N ALA A 65 6.05 1.47 -15.98
CA ALA A 65 5.80 0.04 -16.15
C ALA A 65 6.40 -0.84 -15.03
N THR A 66 7.23 -0.29 -14.16
CA THR A 66 7.85 -0.99 -13.03
C THR A 66 7.09 -0.79 -11.72
N ILE A 67 6.04 0.03 -11.72
CA ILE A 67 5.21 0.31 -10.54
C ILE A 67 3.94 -0.54 -10.60
N GLY A 68 3.72 -1.35 -9.57
CA GLY A 68 2.44 -1.99 -9.31
C GLY A 68 1.59 -1.09 -8.42
N TYR A 69 0.37 -0.75 -8.85
CA TYR A 69 -0.54 0.06 -8.05
C TYR A 69 -1.88 -0.64 -7.84
N GLN A 70 -2.29 -0.77 -6.58
CA GLN A 70 -3.64 -1.20 -6.21
C GLN A 70 -4.38 -0.05 -5.52
N PRO A 71 -5.40 0.53 -6.15
CA PRO A 71 -6.26 1.53 -5.50
C PRO A 71 -7.14 0.89 -4.42
N GLN A 72 -7.69 1.69 -3.54
CA GLN A 72 -8.60 1.27 -2.45
C GLN A 72 -9.80 0.46 -2.97
N SER A 73 -10.32 0.80 -4.17
CA SER A 73 -11.36 0.04 -4.87
C SER A 73 -10.77 -0.60 -6.13
N PRO A 74 -10.14 -1.78 -6.00
CA PRO A 74 -9.43 -2.37 -7.12
C PRO A 74 -10.39 -2.94 -8.17
N PHE A 75 -10.00 -2.80 -9.44
CA PHE A 75 -10.74 -3.36 -10.54
C PHE A 75 -10.64 -4.88 -10.57
N CYS A 76 -11.81 -5.54 -10.76
CA CYS A 76 -11.92 -6.98 -10.91
C CYS A 76 -12.30 -7.32 -12.35
N PHE A 77 -11.52 -8.18 -13.00
CA PHE A 77 -11.82 -8.64 -14.35
C PHE A 77 -12.85 -9.77 -14.34
N ARG A 78 -13.68 -9.85 -15.39
CA ARG A 78 -14.63 -10.97 -15.54
C ARG A 78 -13.89 -12.31 -15.65
N GLY A 79 -14.38 -13.32 -14.93
CA GLY A 79 -13.77 -14.64 -14.93
C GLY A 79 -13.68 -15.24 -13.54
N THR A 80 -12.73 -16.15 -13.33
CA THR A 80 -12.46 -16.80 -12.05
C THR A 80 -11.39 -16.08 -11.25
N VAL A 81 -11.26 -16.44 -9.97
CA VAL A 81 -10.17 -16.00 -9.10
C VAL A 81 -8.82 -16.29 -9.75
N GLU A 82 -8.59 -17.52 -10.19
CA GLU A 82 -7.36 -17.92 -10.87
C GLU A 82 -7.03 -17.01 -12.06
N LYS A 83 -8.00 -16.78 -12.95
CA LYS A 83 -7.79 -15.91 -14.12
C LYS A 83 -7.38 -14.51 -13.73
N ASN A 84 -7.98 -13.96 -12.67
CA ASN A 84 -7.63 -12.63 -12.19
C ASN A 84 -6.21 -12.54 -11.62
N ILE A 85 -5.78 -13.55 -10.84
CA ILE A 85 -4.44 -13.59 -10.26
C ILE A 85 -3.40 -13.75 -11.37
N ARG A 86 -3.64 -14.63 -12.34
CA ARG A 86 -2.74 -14.84 -13.50
C ARG A 86 -2.48 -13.58 -14.32
N LEU A 87 -3.41 -12.60 -14.31
CA LEU A 87 -3.16 -11.30 -14.98
C LEU A 87 -2.05 -10.49 -14.30
N GLY A 88 -1.75 -10.75 -13.03
CA GLY A 88 -0.62 -10.14 -12.32
C GLY A 88 0.70 -10.87 -12.54
N MET A 89 0.65 -12.16 -12.89
CA MET A 89 1.85 -12.99 -13.04
C MET A 89 2.73 -12.49 -14.19
N ARG A 90 3.93 -12.11 -13.87
CA ARG A 90 4.97 -11.69 -14.84
C ARG A 90 6.06 -12.75 -14.98
N ASP A 91 6.09 -13.71 -14.07
CA ASP A 91 7.05 -14.80 -14.04
C ASP A 91 6.29 -16.14 -13.93
N GLU A 92 6.61 -17.08 -14.81
CA GLU A 92 6.04 -18.43 -14.80
C GLU A 92 6.53 -19.27 -13.61
N ALA A 93 7.61 -18.86 -12.94
CA ALA A 93 8.15 -19.53 -11.76
C ALA A 93 7.29 -19.35 -10.49
N ILE A 94 6.29 -18.46 -10.51
CA ILE A 94 5.42 -18.25 -9.36
C ILE A 94 4.49 -19.44 -9.18
N ASP A 95 4.59 -20.09 -8.02
CA ASP A 95 3.65 -21.15 -7.62
C ASP A 95 2.28 -20.53 -7.26
N LEU A 96 1.34 -20.65 -8.21
CA LEU A 96 0.01 -20.12 -8.03
C LEU A 96 -0.75 -20.80 -6.89
N ASP A 97 -0.54 -22.09 -6.67
CA ASP A 97 -1.30 -22.83 -5.63
C ASP A 97 -0.79 -22.45 -4.23
N ALA A 98 0.53 -22.25 -4.07
CA ALA A 98 1.11 -21.68 -2.85
C ALA A 98 0.55 -20.25 -2.60
N LEU A 99 0.55 -19.37 -3.61
CA LEU A 99 0.01 -18.01 -3.48
C LEU A 99 -1.48 -18.00 -3.12
N LEU A 100 -2.27 -18.89 -3.70
CA LEU A 100 -3.68 -19.07 -3.36
C LEU A 100 -3.86 -19.50 -1.90
N ALA A 101 -3.01 -20.42 -1.42
CA ALA A 101 -3.03 -20.86 -0.03
C ALA A 101 -2.68 -19.73 0.94
N ASP A 102 -1.61 -18.98 0.67
CA ASP A 102 -1.18 -17.83 1.47
C ASP A 102 -2.27 -16.75 1.58
N CYS A 103 -3.04 -16.56 0.49
CA CYS A 103 -4.13 -15.60 0.45
C CYS A 103 -5.50 -16.17 0.91
N GLY A 104 -5.55 -17.44 1.33
CA GLY A 104 -6.80 -18.11 1.74
C GLY A 104 -7.83 -18.20 0.61
N LEU A 105 -7.36 -18.46 -0.63
CA LEU A 105 -8.19 -18.47 -1.84
C LEU A 105 -8.24 -19.84 -2.52
N THR A 106 -7.63 -20.87 -1.95
CA THR A 106 -7.51 -22.21 -2.54
C THR A 106 -8.88 -22.76 -2.99
N GLU A 107 -9.86 -22.77 -2.08
CA GLU A 107 -11.22 -23.26 -2.36
C GLU A 107 -12.01 -22.35 -3.31
N LEU A 108 -11.51 -21.14 -3.53
CA LEU A 108 -12.15 -20.13 -4.38
C LEU A 108 -11.55 -20.07 -5.78
N LYS A 109 -10.51 -20.87 -6.08
CA LYS A 109 -9.71 -20.81 -7.31
C LYS A 109 -10.57 -20.72 -8.57
N GLN A 110 -11.63 -21.53 -8.68
CA GLN A 110 -12.51 -21.59 -9.84
C GLN A 110 -13.79 -20.77 -9.68
N LYS A 111 -14.01 -20.13 -8.51
CA LYS A 111 -15.19 -19.30 -8.26
C LYS A 111 -15.19 -18.07 -9.14
N LYS A 112 -16.35 -17.69 -9.68
CA LYS A 112 -16.49 -16.46 -10.48
C LYS A 112 -16.37 -15.23 -9.58
N VAL A 113 -15.72 -14.20 -10.08
CA VAL A 113 -15.54 -12.93 -9.36
C VAL A 113 -16.87 -12.27 -8.98
N SER A 114 -17.93 -12.45 -9.81
CA SER A 114 -19.28 -11.97 -9.50
C SER A 114 -19.85 -12.53 -8.18
N ASP A 115 -19.41 -13.72 -7.82
CA ASP A 115 -19.97 -14.49 -6.70
C ASP A 115 -19.13 -14.33 -5.41
N LEU A 116 -18.04 -13.52 -5.47
CA LEU A 116 -17.18 -13.24 -4.33
C LEU A 116 -17.80 -12.18 -3.41
N SER A 117 -17.57 -12.35 -2.11
CA SER A 117 -17.77 -11.28 -1.11
C SER A 117 -16.77 -10.13 -1.32
N GLY A 118 -16.99 -9.01 -0.63
CA GLY A 118 -16.05 -7.86 -0.66
C GLY A 118 -14.64 -8.23 -0.22
N GLY A 119 -14.52 -8.94 0.91
CA GLY A 119 -13.22 -9.39 1.43
C GLY A 119 -12.54 -10.43 0.54
N GLU A 120 -13.30 -11.37 -0.05
CA GLU A 120 -12.76 -12.34 -1.02
C GLU A 120 -12.23 -11.63 -2.28
N ARG A 121 -12.95 -10.62 -2.78
CA ARG A 121 -12.48 -9.79 -3.90
C ARG A 121 -11.21 -9.02 -3.57
N GLN A 122 -11.16 -8.45 -2.38
CA GLN A 122 -9.98 -7.70 -1.93
C GLN A 122 -8.76 -8.61 -1.82
N ARG A 123 -8.90 -9.80 -1.22
CA ARG A 123 -7.83 -10.81 -1.17
C ARG A 123 -7.37 -11.26 -2.55
N MET A 124 -8.29 -11.48 -3.49
CA MET A 124 -7.96 -11.83 -4.87
C MET A 124 -7.17 -10.73 -5.56
N CYS A 125 -7.58 -9.47 -5.40
CA CYS A 125 -6.84 -8.34 -5.99
C CYS A 125 -5.46 -8.17 -5.34
N PHE A 126 -5.36 -8.37 -4.04
CA PHE A 126 -4.09 -8.39 -3.31
C PHE A 126 -3.17 -9.52 -3.81
N ALA A 127 -3.69 -10.75 -3.93
CA ALA A 127 -2.95 -11.88 -4.50
C ALA A 127 -2.46 -11.59 -5.92
N ARG A 128 -3.27 -10.92 -6.74
CA ARG A 128 -2.85 -10.47 -8.08
C ARG A 128 -1.67 -9.51 -8.03
N MET A 129 -1.60 -8.63 -7.04
CA MET A 129 -0.44 -7.74 -6.86
C MET A 129 0.79 -8.53 -6.41
N LEU A 130 0.64 -9.46 -5.48
CA LEU A 130 1.73 -10.34 -5.04
C LEU A 130 2.24 -11.28 -6.14
N ALA A 131 1.40 -11.63 -7.12
CA ALA A 131 1.78 -12.42 -8.28
C ALA A 131 2.68 -11.65 -9.26
N GLY A 132 2.83 -10.35 -9.12
CA GLY A 132 3.72 -9.53 -9.93
C GLY A 132 5.12 -9.45 -9.33
N ASN A 133 6.11 -9.33 -10.19
CA ASN A 133 7.47 -8.97 -9.79
C ASN A 133 7.64 -7.46 -9.98
N TRP A 134 7.29 -6.69 -8.96
CA TRP A 134 7.26 -5.24 -8.99
C TRP A 134 8.48 -4.66 -8.27
N PRO A 135 9.36 -3.90 -8.93
CA PRO A 135 10.40 -3.11 -8.25
C PRO A 135 9.82 -2.12 -7.23
N CYS A 136 8.63 -1.59 -7.53
CA CYS A 136 7.90 -0.71 -6.61
C CYS A 136 6.43 -1.14 -6.55
N LEU A 137 5.89 -1.29 -5.34
CA LEU A 137 4.51 -1.71 -5.08
C LEU A 137 3.79 -0.66 -4.23
N LEU A 138 2.72 -0.11 -4.77
CA LEU A 138 1.87 0.89 -4.13
C LEU A 138 0.51 0.27 -3.80
N LEU A 139 0.13 0.23 -2.54
CA LEU A 139 -1.10 -0.41 -2.08
C LEU A 139 -1.94 0.59 -1.26
N ASP A 140 -3.14 0.90 -1.73
CA ASP A 140 -4.03 1.83 -1.04
C ASP A 140 -5.10 1.06 -0.26
N GLU A 141 -4.93 0.99 1.07
CA GLU A 141 -5.78 0.24 2.01
C GLU A 141 -6.13 -1.19 1.54
N PRO A 142 -5.12 -2.01 1.16
CA PRO A 142 -5.36 -3.26 0.42
C PRO A 142 -6.10 -4.33 1.23
N LEU A 143 -6.17 -4.21 2.55
CA LEU A 143 -6.74 -5.21 3.46
C LEU A 143 -7.91 -4.68 4.30
N SER A 144 -8.47 -3.51 3.96
CA SER A 144 -9.49 -2.82 4.76
C SER A 144 -10.81 -3.61 4.96
N ALA A 145 -11.15 -4.52 4.05
CA ALA A 145 -12.34 -5.37 4.13
C ALA A 145 -12.01 -6.84 4.53
N VAL A 146 -10.79 -7.09 5.00
CA VAL A 146 -10.31 -8.42 5.39
C VAL A 146 -10.35 -8.55 6.92
N ASP A 147 -10.76 -9.71 7.43
CA ASP A 147 -10.74 -9.96 8.87
C ASP A 147 -9.30 -10.00 9.45
N ILE A 148 -9.18 -9.67 10.73
CA ILE A 148 -7.89 -9.49 11.41
C ILE A 148 -6.97 -10.72 11.31
N ARG A 149 -7.53 -11.92 11.37
CA ARG A 149 -6.75 -13.16 11.36
C ARG A 149 -6.14 -13.40 9.97
N THR A 150 -6.95 -13.24 8.95
CA THR A 150 -6.53 -13.35 7.54
C THR A 150 -5.58 -12.20 7.17
N SER A 151 -5.84 -10.97 7.65
CA SER A 151 -4.98 -9.81 7.40
C SER A 151 -3.53 -10.07 7.86
N ARG A 152 -3.32 -10.62 9.05
CA ARG A 152 -1.98 -10.95 9.57
C ARG A 152 -1.21 -11.93 8.69
N SER A 153 -1.90 -12.95 8.14
CA SER A 153 -1.26 -13.89 7.21
C SER A 153 -0.84 -13.20 5.92
N LEU A 154 -1.70 -12.34 5.39
CA LEU A 154 -1.44 -11.57 4.17
C LEU A 154 -0.33 -10.53 4.35
N GLU A 155 -0.26 -9.89 5.52
CA GLU A 155 0.82 -8.99 5.92
C GLU A 155 2.16 -9.73 5.92
N GLY A 156 2.21 -10.92 6.51
CA GLY A 156 3.39 -11.76 6.51
C GLY A 156 3.83 -12.17 5.10
N ALA A 157 2.89 -12.59 4.25
CA ALA A 157 3.16 -12.93 2.85
C ALA A 157 3.68 -11.72 2.05
N LEU A 158 3.11 -10.52 2.28
CA LEU A 158 3.58 -9.28 1.66
C LEU A 158 5.03 -8.95 2.05
N VAL A 159 5.32 -8.97 3.35
CA VAL A 159 6.68 -8.68 3.87
C VAL A 159 7.69 -9.64 3.29
N HIS A 160 7.41 -10.95 3.38
CA HIS A 160 8.30 -11.99 2.84
C HIS A 160 8.57 -11.77 1.34
N ARG A 161 7.52 -11.50 0.56
CA ARG A 161 7.67 -11.25 -0.87
C ARG A 161 8.50 -10.00 -1.18
N CYS A 162 8.27 -8.92 -0.44
CA CYS A 162 9.05 -7.69 -0.61
C CYS A 162 10.54 -7.92 -0.29
N GLU A 163 10.84 -8.69 0.76
CA GLU A 163 12.22 -9.02 1.16
C GLU A 163 12.92 -9.91 0.14
N GLU A 164 12.24 -10.94 -0.37
CA GLU A 164 12.81 -11.82 -1.39
C GLU A 164 13.12 -11.11 -2.70
N GLN A 165 12.30 -10.15 -3.10
CA GLN A 165 12.40 -9.46 -4.39
C GLN A 165 13.11 -8.11 -4.31
N GLY A 166 13.43 -7.62 -3.12
CA GLY A 166 13.95 -6.26 -2.93
C GLY A 166 12.93 -5.18 -3.34
N THR A 167 11.62 -5.47 -3.22
CA THR A 167 10.54 -4.57 -3.63
C THR A 167 10.44 -3.37 -2.69
N THR A 168 10.45 -2.16 -3.25
CA THR A 168 10.07 -0.95 -2.53
C THR A 168 8.56 -0.92 -2.34
N LEU A 169 8.09 -0.87 -1.10
CA LEU A 169 6.66 -0.88 -0.77
C LEU A 169 6.20 0.46 -0.22
N LEU A 170 5.09 0.99 -0.74
CA LEU A 170 4.31 2.03 -0.08
C LEU A 170 2.90 1.51 0.13
N MET A 171 2.47 1.39 1.37
CA MET A 171 1.14 0.90 1.71
C MET A 171 0.40 1.88 2.62
N SER A 172 -0.76 2.37 2.17
CA SER A 172 -1.61 3.16 3.05
C SER A 172 -2.42 2.27 3.98
N THR A 173 -2.57 2.71 5.21
CA THR A 173 -3.47 2.10 6.19
C THR A 173 -3.89 3.14 7.22
N HIS A 174 -5.01 2.90 7.89
CA HIS A 174 -5.41 3.68 9.06
C HIS A 174 -5.13 2.93 10.38
N LEU A 175 -4.58 1.70 10.32
CA LEU A 175 -4.33 0.85 11.49
C LEU A 175 -2.84 0.87 11.88
N PRO A 176 -2.46 1.47 13.02
CA PRO A 176 -1.06 1.50 13.47
C PRO A 176 -0.41 0.12 13.59
N ALA A 177 -1.14 -0.87 14.09
CA ALA A 177 -0.62 -2.24 14.22
C ALA A 177 -0.27 -2.85 12.86
N GLN A 178 -1.06 -2.60 11.83
CA GLN A 178 -0.79 -3.03 10.46
C GLN A 178 0.41 -2.29 9.88
N ALA A 179 0.47 -0.96 10.06
CA ALA A 179 1.61 -0.16 9.63
C ALA A 179 2.93 -0.71 10.19
N MET A 180 2.95 -0.96 11.50
CA MET A 180 4.14 -1.50 12.18
C MET A 180 4.50 -2.92 11.73
N ALA A 181 3.51 -3.74 11.35
CA ALA A 181 3.76 -5.12 10.92
C ALA A 181 4.41 -5.22 9.54
N VAL A 182 4.11 -4.28 8.63
CA VAL A 182 4.53 -4.39 7.22
C VAL A 182 5.71 -3.49 6.86
N SER A 183 6.02 -2.47 7.65
CA SER A 183 6.94 -1.42 7.25
C SER A 183 8.26 -1.39 8.02
N THR A 184 9.28 -0.84 7.38
CA THR A 184 10.55 -0.43 8.01
C THR A 184 10.51 1.05 8.40
N LYS A 185 9.69 1.85 7.68
CA LYS A 185 9.48 3.28 7.97
C LYS A 185 8.00 3.64 7.92
N ILE A 186 7.63 4.64 8.68
CA ILE A 186 6.26 5.16 8.76
C ILE A 186 6.24 6.62 8.34
N LEU A 187 5.35 6.94 7.41
CA LEU A 187 5.05 8.28 6.94
C LEU A 187 3.70 8.72 7.54
N LEU A 188 3.74 9.56 8.56
CA LEU A 188 2.53 10.11 9.18
C LEU A 188 2.07 11.35 8.40
N MET A 189 0.80 11.34 7.97
CA MET A 189 0.20 12.41 7.19
C MET A 189 -1.01 13.01 7.89
N ASP A 190 -1.12 14.32 7.81
CA ASP A 190 -2.32 15.06 8.21
C ASP A 190 -2.58 16.24 7.28
N ALA A 191 -3.86 16.53 7.01
CA ALA A 191 -4.33 17.69 6.24
C ALA A 191 -3.50 17.98 4.96
N GLY A 192 -3.10 16.94 4.24
CA GLY A 192 -2.33 17.07 2.99
C GLY A 192 -0.83 17.29 3.19
N ARG A 193 -0.30 17.13 4.39
CA ARG A 193 1.13 17.33 4.71
C ARG A 193 1.75 16.09 5.30
N VAL A 194 3.04 15.91 5.08
CA VAL A 194 3.87 14.97 5.83
C VAL A 194 4.20 15.61 7.17
N ILE A 195 3.81 14.96 8.25
CA ILE A 195 4.05 15.42 9.63
C ILE A 195 5.33 14.80 10.17
N GLU A 196 5.49 13.48 9.99
CA GLU A 196 6.69 12.75 10.39
C GLU A 196 7.01 11.68 9.36
N TYR A 197 8.31 11.43 9.16
CA TYR A 197 8.83 10.28 8.44
C TYR A 197 9.93 9.65 9.28
N THR A 198 9.65 8.50 9.88
CA THR A 198 10.48 7.91 10.94
C THR A 198 10.64 6.39 10.75
N ASP A 199 11.62 5.83 11.39
CA ASP A 199 11.75 4.37 11.46
C ASP A 199 10.57 3.78 12.26
N THR A 200 10.11 2.59 11.85
CA THR A 200 8.96 1.93 12.51
C THR A 200 9.20 1.69 14.01
N ALA A 201 10.46 1.49 14.42
CA ALA A 201 10.82 1.31 15.82
C ALA A 201 10.53 2.56 16.67
N ASP A 202 10.61 3.75 16.08
CA ASP A 202 10.43 5.03 16.78
C ASP A 202 8.99 5.55 16.70
N PHE A 203 8.12 4.91 15.91
CA PHE A 203 6.75 5.38 15.66
C PHE A 203 5.91 5.56 16.92
N LEU A 204 6.11 4.74 17.96
CA LEU A 204 5.39 4.87 19.23
C LEU A 204 5.91 6.01 20.12
N HIS A 205 6.97 6.68 19.70
CA HIS A 205 7.60 7.81 20.40
C HIS A 205 7.71 9.05 19.48
N PRO A 206 6.56 9.52 18.93
CA PRO A 206 6.55 10.58 17.93
C PRO A 206 7.07 11.90 18.53
N GLN A 207 7.67 12.72 17.67
CA GLN A 207 8.25 14.00 18.07
C GLN A 207 7.21 15.12 17.96
N SER A 208 6.31 15.04 16.97
CA SER A 208 5.27 16.06 16.77
C SER A 208 4.11 15.94 17.76
N GLU A 209 3.46 17.04 18.07
CA GLU A 209 2.25 17.05 18.89
C GLU A 209 1.13 16.22 18.24
N PHE A 210 0.95 16.38 16.90
CA PHE A 210 -0.02 15.57 16.16
C PHE A 210 0.27 14.06 16.27
N GLY A 211 1.54 13.66 16.14
CA GLY A 211 1.93 12.26 16.30
C GLY A 211 1.59 11.71 17.68
N LYS A 212 1.87 12.47 18.74
CA LYS A 212 1.51 12.09 20.13
C LYS A 212 0.00 11.93 20.30
N GLU A 213 -0.79 12.88 19.79
CA GLU A 213 -2.25 12.81 19.83
C GLU A 213 -2.78 11.63 19.00
N PHE A 214 -2.19 11.39 17.81
CA PHE A 214 -2.56 10.26 16.96
C PHE A 214 -2.32 8.91 17.66
N ILE A 215 -1.16 8.70 18.26
CA ILE A 215 -0.84 7.45 18.98
C ILE A 215 -1.75 7.29 20.20
N ALA A 216 -2.01 8.36 20.95
CA ALA A 216 -2.88 8.32 22.13
C ALA A 216 -4.31 7.85 21.80
N GLN A 217 -4.86 8.22 20.64
CA GLN A 217 -6.20 7.80 20.20
C GLN A 217 -6.31 6.29 19.98
N TRP A 218 -5.22 5.63 19.64
CA TRP A 218 -5.23 4.20 19.34
C TRP A 218 -4.99 3.32 20.57
N GLU A 219 -4.76 3.91 21.76
CA GLU A 219 -4.49 3.16 23.01
C GLU A 219 -3.60 1.93 22.77
N ILE A 220 -2.49 2.13 22.04
CA ILE A 220 -1.54 1.05 21.79
C ILE A 220 -0.89 0.72 23.15
N ARG A 221 -1.56 -0.14 23.90
CA ARG A 221 -1.02 -0.66 25.18
C ARG A 221 0.14 -1.60 24.83
N LYS A 222 1.27 -1.32 25.46
CA LYS A 222 2.46 -2.19 25.43
C LYS A 222 2.17 -3.58 26.00
#